data_90942cae622dc7592692aa37da2a023c
#
_entry.id   90942cae622dc7592692aa37da2a023c
#
_cell.length_a   1.000
_cell.length_b   1.000
_cell.length_c   1.000
_cell.angle_alpha   90.00
_cell.angle_beta   90.00
_cell.angle_gamma   90.00
#
_symmetry.space_group_name_H-M   'P 1'
#
loop_
_entity.id
_entity.type
_entity.pdbx_description
1 polymer ?
#
loop_
_entity_poly.entity_id
_entity_poly.type
_entity_poly.pdbx_seq_one_letter_code
_entity_poly.pdbx_strand_id
1 'polypeptide(L)'
;TPMRLLIVDDDRMTCQGIRLRIQNMDLWQIQETAMAFSGEEALAYAKENPVDILLTDIQMVNMNGLELIERVKALHPQVCSVILTAHASFTYAKKAIELGVVGFLLKPCGKDEMREILQKAVAQAEAAGATAEAAPAKAPIAWAQEYVRQHLNEKIDMVWVANKLDLSYSYFSKLFKQETGQSFSNYIVEEKMKEAGRQVLAGR
;
A
#
# COMPACT_ATOMS: atom_id res chain seq x y z
N THR A 1 -5.02 -15.34 8.60
CA THR A 1 -6.00 -14.98 7.56
C THR A 1 -5.50 -15.49 6.23
N PRO A 2 -6.32 -16.14 5.39
CA PRO A 2 -5.92 -16.59 4.07
C PRO A 2 -5.60 -15.37 3.19
N MET A 3 -4.45 -15.39 2.51
CA MET A 3 -3.99 -14.30 1.66
C MET A 3 -4.23 -14.59 0.18
N ARG A 4 -4.53 -13.55 -0.57
CA ARG A 4 -4.69 -13.58 -2.02
C ARG A 4 -3.50 -12.94 -2.70
N LEU A 5 -2.86 -13.70 -3.57
CA LEU A 5 -1.79 -13.25 -4.43
C LEU A 5 -2.30 -13.03 -5.86
N LEU A 6 -2.05 -11.84 -6.39
CA LEU A 6 -2.30 -11.54 -7.80
C LEU A 6 -0.98 -11.47 -8.56
N ILE A 7 -0.81 -12.32 -9.57
CA ILE A 7 0.34 -12.36 -10.48
C ILE A 7 -0.03 -11.63 -11.77
N VAL A 8 0.79 -10.67 -12.20
CA VAL A 8 0.52 -9.87 -13.39
C VAL A 8 1.73 -9.84 -14.32
N ASP A 9 1.55 -10.35 -15.52
CA ASP A 9 2.56 -10.40 -16.58
C ASP A 9 1.84 -10.58 -17.92
N ASP A 10 2.23 -9.88 -18.97
CA ASP A 10 1.61 -10.02 -20.28
C ASP A 10 1.98 -11.35 -20.97
N ASP A 11 3.03 -12.03 -20.51
CA ASP A 11 3.33 -13.40 -20.90
C ASP A 11 2.60 -14.44 -20.02
N ARG A 12 1.61 -15.09 -20.59
CA ARG A 12 0.81 -16.14 -19.95
C ARG A 12 1.65 -17.31 -19.42
N MET A 13 2.71 -17.68 -20.15
CA MET A 13 3.58 -18.80 -19.76
C MET A 13 4.39 -18.42 -18.52
N THR A 14 4.85 -17.19 -18.44
CA THR A 14 5.53 -16.64 -17.27
C THR A 14 4.59 -16.65 -16.05
N CYS A 15 3.36 -16.16 -16.16
CA CYS A 15 2.37 -16.22 -15.07
C CYS A 15 2.13 -17.65 -14.57
N GLN A 16 1.93 -18.60 -15.49
CA GLN A 16 1.71 -20.00 -15.13
C GLN A 16 2.94 -20.62 -14.44
N GLY A 17 4.13 -20.33 -14.95
CA GLY A 17 5.39 -20.81 -14.38
C GLY A 17 5.60 -20.27 -12.96
N ILE A 18 5.33 -19.00 -12.72
CA ILE A 18 5.41 -18.37 -11.39
C ILE A 18 4.37 -19.02 -10.44
N ARG A 19 3.13 -19.15 -10.88
CA ARG A 19 2.06 -19.79 -10.10
C ARG A 19 2.45 -21.20 -9.64
N LEU A 20 2.95 -22.03 -10.57
CA LEU A 20 3.40 -23.40 -10.24
C LEU A 20 4.56 -23.40 -9.24
N ARG A 21 5.51 -22.49 -9.38
CA ARG A 21 6.62 -22.36 -8.42
C ARG A 21 6.11 -21.99 -7.04
N ILE A 22 5.18 -21.04 -6.92
CA ILE A 22 4.61 -20.60 -5.64
C ILE A 22 3.82 -21.72 -4.98
N GLN A 23 3.02 -22.49 -5.74
CA GLN A 23 2.29 -23.65 -5.23
C GLN A 23 3.21 -24.74 -4.66
N ASN A 24 4.46 -24.83 -5.16
CA ASN A 24 5.48 -25.75 -4.66
C ASN A 24 6.41 -25.11 -3.60
N MET A 25 6.09 -23.92 -3.12
CA MET A 25 6.74 -23.28 -1.99
C MET A 25 5.90 -23.50 -0.73
N ASP A 26 6.58 -23.62 0.40
CA ASP A 26 5.90 -23.78 1.70
C ASP A 26 5.40 -22.40 2.21
N LEU A 27 4.46 -21.84 1.47
CA LEU A 27 3.82 -20.55 1.75
C LEU A 27 2.32 -20.75 1.98
N TRP A 28 1.99 -21.51 3.04
CA TRP A 28 0.62 -21.91 3.37
C TRP A 28 -0.34 -20.73 3.62
N GLN A 29 0.18 -19.54 3.89
CA GLN A 29 -0.60 -18.32 4.06
C GLN A 29 -1.22 -17.85 2.74
N ILE A 30 -0.56 -18.10 1.60
CA ILE A 30 -1.08 -17.79 0.27
C ILE A 30 -2.00 -18.92 -0.16
N GLN A 31 -3.30 -18.75 0.07
CA GLN A 31 -4.30 -19.78 -0.23
C GLN A 31 -4.94 -19.60 -1.60
N GLU A 32 -4.93 -18.39 -2.12
CA GLU A 32 -5.53 -18.07 -3.41
C GLU A 32 -4.51 -17.34 -4.29
N THR A 33 -4.36 -17.82 -5.53
CA THR A 33 -3.47 -17.21 -6.52
C THR A 33 -4.25 -16.94 -7.79
N ALA A 34 -4.45 -15.66 -8.08
CA ALA A 34 -5.05 -15.18 -9.32
C ALA A 34 -3.97 -14.74 -10.31
N MET A 35 -4.30 -14.72 -11.59
CA MET A 35 -3.43 -14.25 -12.67
C MET A 35 -4.16 -13.21 -13.51
N ALA A 36 -3.46 -12.19 -13.93
CA ALA A 36 -3.91 -11.22 -14.93
C ALA A 36 -2.82 -10.99 -15.98
N PHE A 37 -3.22 -10.74 -17.20
CA PHE A 37 -2.31 -10.67 -18.34
C PHE A 37 -2.17 -9.26 -18.91
N SER A 38 -2.66 -8.28 -18.18
CA SER A 38 -2.45 -6.85 -18.39
C SER A 38 -2.68 -6.05 -17.12
N GLY A 39 -2.21 -4.80 -17.09
CA GLY A 39 -2.48 -3.90 -15.98
C GLY A 39 -3.96 -3.59 -15.81
N GLU A 40 -4.70 -3.46 -16.91
CA GLU A 40 -6.14 -3.22 -16.91
C GLU A 40 -6.93 -4.40 -16.36
N GLU A 41 -6.57 -5.63 -16.75
CA GLU A 41 -7.19 -6.86 -16.22
C GLU A 41 -6.91 -7.00 -14.73
N ALA A 42 -5.68 -6.74 -14.30
CA ALA A 42 -5.29 -6.76 -12.89
C ALA A 42 -6.06 -5.72 -12.07
N LEU A 43 -6.22 -4.50 -12.61
CA LEU A 43 -6.98 -3.45 -11.94
C LEU A 43 -8.48 -3.76 -11.86
N ALA A 44 -9.06 -4.34 -12.91
CA ALA A 44 -10.44 -4.80 -12.91
C ALA A 44 -10.65 -5.89 -11.84
N TYR A 45 -9.74 -6.87 -11.76
CA TYR A 45 -9.76 -7.90 -10.72
C TYR A 45 -9.69 -7.29 -9.30
N ALA A 46 -8.76 -6.35 -9.08
CA ALA A 46 -8.57 -5.72 -7.77
C ALA A 46 -9.75 -4.84 -7.33
N LYS A 47 -10.60 -4.37 -8.24
CA LYS A 47 -11.84 -3.65 -7.88
C LYS A 47 -12.90 -4.56 -7.30
N GLU A 48 -12.93 -5.82 -7.70
CA GLU A 48 -13.96 -6.79 -7.31
C GLU A 48 -13.49 -7.76 -6.23
N ASN A 49 -12.17 -7.88 -6.07
CA ASN A 49 -11.57 -8.86 -5.16
C ASN A 49 -10.50 -8.21 -4.27
N PRO A 50 -10.38 -8.61 -3.01
CA PRO A 50 -9.25 -8.19 -2.18
C PRO A 50 -7.95 -8.77 -2.73
N VAL A 51 -6.87 -7.98 -2.64
CA VAL A 51 -5.51 -8.37 -3.02
C VAL A 51 -4.58 -8.02 -1.87
N ASP A 52 -3.95 -9.03 -1.27
CA ASP A 52 -3.00 -8.85 -0.17
C ASP A 52 -1.57 -8.71 -0.68
N ILE A 53 -1.23 -9.47 -1.73
CA ILE A 53 0.09 -9.44 -2.36
C ILE A 53 -0.08 -9.27 -3.86
N LEU A 54 0.63 -8.31 -4.44
CA LEU A 54 0.69 -8.07 -5.89
C LEU A 54 2.09 -8.36 -6.39
N LEU A 55 2.23 -9.33 -7.29
CA LEU A 55 3.49 -9.64 -7.99
C LEU A 55 3.34 -9.25 -9.46
N THR A 56 4.05 -8.23 -9.92
CA THR A 56 3.87 -7.67 -11.27
C THR A 56 5.18 -7.47 -12.01
N ASP A 57 5.14 -7.71 -13.34
CA ASP A 57 6.16 -7.14 -14.24
C ASP A 57 6.00 -5.63 -14.34
N ILE A 58 7.07 -4.93 -14.68
CA ILE A 58 7.04 -3.49 -15.00
C ILE A 58 6.63 -3.25 -16.43
N GLN A 59 7.21 -4.00 -17.37
CA GLN A 59 7.02 -3.76 -18.80
C GLN A 59 5.81 -4.54 -19.32
N MET A 60 4.69 -3.87 -19.38
CA MET A 60 3.45 -4.37 -19.97
C MET A 60 2.88 -3.33 -20.93
N VAL A 61 2.05 -3.78 -21.88
CA VAL A 61 1.40 -2.89 -22.84
C VAL A 61 0.36 -2.01 -22.13
N ASN A 62 0.22 -0.77 -22.55
CA ASN A 62 -0.69 0.28 -22.07
C ASN A 62 -0.43 0.74 -20.62
N MET A 63 -0.57 -0.12 -19.64
CA MET A 63 -0.33 0.20 -18.23
C MET A 63 0.89 -0.56 -17.72
N ASN A 64 1.93 0.16 -17.31
CA ASN A 64 3.12 -0.47 -16.71
C ASN A 64 2.88 -0.90 -15.25
N GLY A 65 3.74 -1.81 -14.75
CA GLY A 65 3.59 -2.37 -13.41
C GLY A 65 3.70 -1.35 -12.28
N LEU A 66 4.46 -0.27 -12.42
CA LEU A 66 4.56 0.78 -11.41
C LEU A 66 3.28 1.60 -11.32
N GLU A 67 2.68 1.92 -12.46
CA GLU A 67 1.37 2.57 -12.51
C GLU A 67 0.28 1.67 -11.94
N LEU A 68 0.34 0.36 -12.25
CA LEU A 68 -0.57 -0.63 -11.66
C LEU A 68 -0.46 -0.66 -10.13
N ILE A 69 0.75 -0.71 -9.58
CA ILE A 69 0.99 -0.69 -8.13
C ILE A 69 0.36 0.54 -7.50
N GLU A 70 0.56 1.73 -8.08
CA GLU A 70 -0.01 2.98 -7.59
C GLU A 70 -1.54 2.93 -7.54
N ARG A 71 -2.18 2.42 -8.61
CA ARG A 71 -3.64 2.31 -8.69
C ARG A 71 -4.21 1.23 -7.78
N VAL A 72 -3.55 0.07 -7.66
CA VAL A 72 -3.99 -0.99 -6.75
C VAL A 72 -3.83 -0.56 -5.30
N LYS A 73 -2.77 0.16 -4.94
CA LYS A 73 -2.61 0.76 -3.60
C LYS A 73 -3.70 1.76 -3.25
N ALA A 74 -4.24 2.47 -4.23
CA ALA A 74 -5.39 3.36 -3.99
C ALA A 74 -6.67 2.59 -3.64
N LEU A 75 -6.82 1.36 -4.14
CA LEU A 75 -7.95 0.46 -3.82
C LEU A 75 -7.70 -0.35 -2.55
N HIS A 76 -6.48 -0.85 -2.40
CA HIS A 76 -6.02 -1.69 -1.28
C HIS A 76 -4.77 -1.06 -0.66
N PRO A 77 -4.89 -0.11 0.28
CA PRO A 77 -3.75 0.61 0.85
C PRO A 77 -2.70 -0.28 1.50
N GLN A 78 -3.09 -1.46 1.95
CA GLN A 78 -2.21 -2.42 2.64
C GLN A 78 -1.60 -3.47 1.71
N VAL A 79 -1.84 -3.40 0.38
CA VAL A 79 -1.28 -4.35 -0.56
C VAL A 79 0.25 -4.34 -0.52
N CYS A 80 0.84 -5.51 -0.36
CA CYS A 80 2.27 -5.71 -0.44
C CYS A 80 2.68 -6.00 -1.89
N SER A 81 3.39 -5.09 -2.52
CA SER A 81 3.76 -5.19 -3.93
C SER A 81 5.19 -5.69 -4.09
N VAL A 82 5.38 -6.63 -5.00
CA VAL A 82 6.67 -7.19 -5.42
C VAL A 82 6.80 -7.03 -6.93
N ILE A 83 7.95 -6.60 -7.39
CA ILE A 83 8.26 -6.46 -8.82
C ILE A 83 9.11 -7.63 -9.27
N LEU A 84 8.73 -8.24 -10.40
CA LEU A 84 9.51 -9.28 -11.07
C LEU A 84 9.65 -8.91 -12.56
N THR A 85 10.81 -8.44 -12.99
CA THR A 85 11.02 -7.91 -14.33
C THR A 85 12.33 -8.39 -14.98
N ALA A 86 12.33 -8.49 -16.31
CA ALA A 86 13.55 -8.75 -17.08
C ALA A 86 14.45 -7.52 -17.21
N HIS A 87 13.92 -6.32 -16.95
CA HIS A 87 14.61 -5.06 -17.19
C HIS A 87 14.73 -4.24 -15.90
N ALA A 88 15.92 -4.27 -15.32
CA ALA A 88 16.27 -3.35 -14.24
C ALA A 88 16.80 -2.03 -14.81
N SER A 89 16.18 -0.93 -14.39
CA SER A 89 16.77 0.40 -14.57
C SER A 89 16.78 1.13 -13.23
N PHE A 90 17.72 2.04 -13.10
CA PHE A 90 17.79 2.89 -11.89
C PHE A 90 16.50 3.67 -11.66
N THR A 91 15.87 4.15 -12.74
CA THR A 91 14.60 4.88 -12.68
C THR A 91 13.47 4.02 -12.13
N TYR A 92 13.37 2.76 -12.54
CA TYR A 92 12.38 1.82 -12.04
C TYR A 92 12.61 1.47 -10.57
N ALA A 93 13.86 1.22 -10.19
CA ALA A 93 14.21 0.95 -8.80
C ALA A 93 13.88 2.13 -7.89
N LYS A 94 14.21 3.37 -8.29
CA LYS A 94 13.86 4.58 -7.55
C LYS A 94 12.35 4.72 -7.36
N LYS A 95 11.56 4.57 -8.41
CA LYS A 95 10.09 4.67 -8.35
C LYS A 95 9.50 3.55 -7.50
N ALA A 96 10.04 2.34 -7.58
CA ALA A 96 9.63 1.20 -6.76
C ALA A 96 9.84 1.50 -5.26
N ILE A 97 10.97 2.08 -4.88
CA ILE A 97 11.26 2.51 -3.50
C ILE A 97 10.25 3.58 -3.05
N GLU A 98 9.97 4.58 -3.89
CA GLU A 98 8.99 5.63 -3.60
C GLU A 98 7.57 5.07 -3.39
N LEU A 99 7.22 4.00 -4.10
CA LEU A 99 5.95 3.29 -3.96
C LEU A 99 5.95 2.31 -2.77
N GLY A 100 7.09 2.11 -2.10
CA GLY A 100 7.21 1.21 -0.96
C GLY A 100 6.98 -0.25 -1.33
N VAL A 101 7.53 -0.72 -2.45
CA VAL A 101 7.48 -2.14 -2.81
C VAL A 101 8.32 -2.97 -1.84
N VAL A 102 7.87 -4.19 -1.55
CA VAL A 102 8.55 -5.11 -0.63
C VAL A 102 9.85 -5.63 -1.22
N GLY A 103 9.87 -5.81 -2.53
CA GLY A 103 11.04 -6.32 -3.22
C GLY A 103 11.00 -6.17 -4.72
N PHE A 104 12.21 -6.27 -5.29
CA PHE A 104 12.47 -6.17 -6.72
C PHE A 104 13.30 -7.38 -7.14
N LEU A 105 12.76 -8.21 -8.02
CA LEU A 105 13.38 -9.42 -8.56
C LEU A 105 13.68 -9.26 -10.05
N LEU A 106 14.82 -9.77 -10.46
CA LEU A 106 15.20 -9.86 -11.88
C LEU A 106 14.87 -11.23 -12.46
N LYS A 107 14.25 -11.26 -13.62
CA LYS A 107 14.06 -12.50 -14.40
C LYS A 107 15.37 -12.87 -15.14
N PRO A 108 15.79 -14.14 -15.14
CA PRO A 108 15.20 -15.27 -14.41
C PRO A 108 15.63 -15.25 -12.93
N CYS A 109 14.66 -15.35 -12.01
CA CYS A 109 14.96 -15.43 -10.58
C CYS A 109 14.97 -16.88 -10.08
N GLY A 110 15.82 -17.13 -9.09
CA GLY A 110 15.90 -18.43 -8.41
C GLY A 110 14.67 -18.70 -7.54
N LYS A 111 14.43 -20.02 -7.23
CA LYS A 111 13.33 -20.41 -6.36
C LYS A 111 13.49 -19.84 -4.95
N ASP A 112 14.71 -19.83 -4.42
CA ASP A 112 15.00 -19.38 -3.06
C ASP A 112 14.88 -17.87 -2.92
N GLU A 113 15.32 -17.12 -3.93
CA GLU A 113 15.18 -15.66 -4.00
C GLU A 113 13.71 -15.24 -4.04
N MET A 114 12.91 -15.89 -4.88
CA MET A 114 11.46 -15.64 -4.94
C MET A 114 10.79 -15.99 -3.61
N ARG A 115 11.16 -17.12 -2.99
CA ARG A 115 10.63 -17.54 -1.69
C ARG A 115 10.91 -16.47 -0.62
N GLU A 116 12.16 -16.03 -0.52
CA GLU A 116 12.58 -15.04 0.48
C GLU A 116 11.78 -13.75 0.38
N ILE A 117 11.58 -13.24 -0.83
CA ILE A 117 10.81 -12.01 -1.05
C ILE A 117 9.32 -12.22 -0.77
N LEU A 118 8.74 -13.34 -1.17
CA LEU A 118 7.34 -13.63 -0.85
C LEU A 118 7.12 -13.85 0.65
N GLN A 119 8.07 -14.45 1.36
CA GLN A 119 8.00 -14.53 2.83
C GLN A 119 8.01 -13.15 3.49
N LYS A 120 8.84 -12.21 3.00
CA LYS A 120 8.82 -10.81 3.46
C LYS A 120 7.47 -10.15 3.17
N ALA A 121 6.91 -10.38 1.97
CA ALA A 121 5.60 -9.83 1.61
C ALA A 121 4.48 -10.40 2.49
N VAL A 122 4.50 -11.70 2.76
CA VAL A 122 3.55 -12.36 3.68
C VAL A 122 3.67 -11.77 5.09
N ALA A 123 4.88 -11.69 5.64
CA ALA A 123 5.10 -11.14 6.98
C ALA A 123 4.62 -9.67 7.10
N GLN A 124 4.85 -8.87 6.06
CA GLN A 124 4.38 -7.49 6.02
C GLN A 124 2.86 -7.40 5.90
N ALA A 125 2.23 -8.25 5.08
CA ALA A 125 0.78 -8.31 4.95
C ALA A 125 0.12 -8.81 6.26
N GLU A 126 0.71 -9.77 6.95
CA GLU A 126 0.24 -10.22 8.28
C GLU A 126 0.31 -9.08 9.31
N ALA A 127 1.42 -8.35 9.34
CA ALA A 127 1.58 -7.20 10.23
C ALA A 127 0.57 -6.09 9.91
N ALA A 128 0.32 -5.82 8.63
CA ALA A 128 -0.70 -4.87 8.19
C ALA A 128 -2.12 -5.35 8.57
N GLY A 129 -2.42 -6.63 8.41
CA GLY A 129 -3.68 -7.24 8.84
C GLY A 129 -3.88 -7.22 10.35
N ALA A 130 -2.84 -7.46 11.14
CA ALA A 130 -2.88 -7.37 12.60
C ALA A 130 -3.11 -5.93 13.09
N THR A 131 -2.55 -4.93 12.39
CA THR A 131 -2.82 -3.52 12.69
C THR A 131 -4.21 -3.09 12.24
N ALA A 132 -4.79 -3.74 11.23
CA ALA A 132 -6.16 -3.48 10.78
C ALA A 132 -7.22 -4.00 11.77
N GLU A 133 -6.93 -5.05 12.56
CA GLU A 133 -7.79 -5.45 13.68
C GLU A 133 -7.71 -4.48 14.88
N ALA A 134 -6.62 -3.71 14.98
CA ALA A 134 -6.42 -2.69 16.02
C ALA A 134 -6.84 -1.27 15.58
N ALA A 135 -7.02 -1.04 14.29
CA ALA A 135 -7.54 0.22 13.76
C ALA A 135 -9.02 0.05 13.43
N PRO A 136 -9.93 0.80 14.08
CA PRO A 136 -11.31 0.85 13.61
C PRO A 136 -11.33 1.34 12.16
N ALA A 137 -12.24 0.80 11.35
CA ALA A 137 -12.49 1.14 9.95
C ALA A 137 -12.93 2.62 9.78
N LYS A 138 -12.13 3.55 10.24
CA LYS A 138 -12.21 4.97 9.91
C LYS A 138 -11.22 5.23 8.79
N ALA A 139 -11.69 5.85 7.72
CA ALA A 139 -10.85 6.34 6.63
C ALA A 139 -9.58 7.00 7.21
N PRO A 140 -8.39 6.86 6.58
CA PRO A 140 -7.12 7.37 7.09
C PRO A 140 -7.18 8.83 7.56
N ILE A 141 -7.97 9.64 6.86
CA ILE A 141 -8.15 11.06 7.18
C ILE A 141 -8.99 11.26 8.45
N ALA A 142 -10.02 10.44 8.67
CA ALA A 142 -10.81 10.49 9.91
C ALA A 142 -9.98 10.12 11.15
N TRP A 143 -9.06 9.16 11.02
CA TRP A 143 -8.09 8.85 12.07
C TRP A 143 -7.15 10.02 12.35
N ALA A 144 -6.61 10.66 11.31
CA ALA A 144 -5.73 11.81 11.45
C ALA A 144 -6.45 13.00 12.13
N GLN A 145 -7.72 13.24 11.79
CA GLN A 145 -8.54 14.27 12.45
C GLN A 145 -8.77 13.97 13.93
N GLU A 146 -9.05 12.72 14.27
CA GLU A 146 -9.24 12.29 15.66
C GLU A 146 -7.95 12.39 16.46
N TYR A 147 -6.82 11.97 15.86
CA TYR A 147 -5.49 12.13 16.48
C TYR A 147 -5.18 13.58 16.80
N VAL A 148 -5.45 14.51 15.87
CA VAL A 148 -5.26 15.95 16.12
C VAL A 148 -6.09 16.41 17.31
N ARG A 149 -7.37 16.02 17.42
CA ARG A 149 -8.25 16.42 18.53
C ARG A 149 -7.79 15.91 19.87
N GLN A 150 -7.19 14.73 19.91
CA GLN A 150 -6.68 14.12 21.15
C GLN A 150 -5.33 14.69 21.61
N HIS A 151 -4.54 15.29 20.67
CA HIS A 151 -3.18 15.76 20.93
C HIS A 151 -3.00 17.27 20.68
N LEU A 152 -4.07 18.07 20.90
CA LEU A 152 -4.06 19.52 20.64
C LEU A 152 -3.00 20.28 21.45
N ASN A 153 -2.61 19.78 22.62
CA ASN A 153 -1.60 20.39 23.48
C ASN A 153 -0.16 20.01 23.11
N GLU A 154 0.01 19.13 22.15
CA GLU A 154 1.32 18.63 21.72
C GLU A 154 1.75 19.23 20.37
N LYS A 155 3.04 19.05 20.05
CA LYS A 155 3.55 19.36 18.72
C LYS A 155 3.23 18.20 17.77
N ILE A 156 2.24 18.39 16.91
CA ILE A 156 1.84 17.38 15.94
C ILE A 156 2.76 17.45 14.71
N ASP A 157 3.46 16.36 14.45
CA ASP A 157 4.33 16.21 13.28
C ASP A 157 3.59 15.49 12.16
N MET A 158 3.44 16.16 11.02
CA MET A 158 2.72 15.63 9.85
C MET A 158 3.46 14.44 9.22
N VAL A 159 4.79 14.41 9.26
CA VAL A 159 5.59 13.28 8.75
C VAL A 159 5.32 12.04 9.60
N TRP A 160 5.27 12.22 10.92
CA TRP A 160 4.96 11.13 11.84
C TRP A 160 3.53 10.61 11.63
N VAL A 161 2.54 11.50 11.45
CA VAL A 161 1.13 11.11 11.17
C VAL A 161 1.03 10.35 9.86
N ALA A 162 1.68 10.84 8.79
CA ALA A 162 1.71 10.15 7.51
C ALA A 162 2.32 8.74 7.62
N ASN A 163 3.45 8.61 8.31
CA ASN A 163 4.12 7.32 8.54
C ASN A 163 3.26 6.36 9.37
N LYS A 164 2.48 6.85 10.33
CA LYS A 164 1.53 6.03 11.10
C LYS A 164 0.38 5.48 10.26
N LEU A 165 0.07 6.13 9.17
CA LEU A 165 -0.95 5.72 8.20
C LEU A 165 -0.35 4.96 7.00
N ASP A 166 0.96 4.64 7.04
CA ASP A 166 1.72 4.04 5.94
C ASP A 166 1.59 4.81 4.62
N LEU A 167 1.45 6.14 4.73
CA LEU A 167 1.35 7.05 3.60
C LEU A 167 2.61 7.90 3.45
N SER A 168 3.02 8.17 2.21
CA SER A 168 4.03 9.21 1.98
C SER A 168 3.46 10.59 2.37
N TYR A 169 4.34 11.46 2.89
CA TYR A 169 3.96 12.85 3.22
C TYR A 169 3.19 13.57 2.10
N SER A 170 3.68 13.45 0.86
CA SER A 170 3.06 14.10 -0.31
C SER A 170 1.67 13.55 -0.61
N TYR A 171 1.48 12.24 -0.48
CA TYR A 171 0.19 11.60 -0.70
C TYR A 171 -0.79 11.94 0.42
N PHE A 172 -0.36 11.84 1.68
CA PHE A 172 -1.19 12.23 2.83
C PHE A 172 -1.65 13.69 2.72
N SER A 173 -0.75 14.62 2.39
CA SER A 173 -1.08 16.04 2.24
C SER A 173 -2.14 16.29 1.17
N LYS A 174 -2.03 15.61 0.01
CA LYS A 174 -3.02 15.72 -1.08
C LYS A 174 -4.35 15.10 -0.68
N LEU A 175 -4.33 13.90 -0.11
CA LEU A 175 -5.52 13.15 0.31
C LEU A 175 -6.30 13.94 1.39
N PHE A 176 -5.57 14.45 2.39
CA PHE A 176 -6.18 15.23 3.47
C PHE A 176 -6.89 16.49 2.91
N LYS A 177 -6.22 17.22 2.01
CA LYS A 177 -6.81 18.38 1.36
C LYS A 177 -8.01 18.03 0.49
N GLN A 178 -7.97 16.91 -0.20
CA GLN A 178 -9.06 16.45 -1.07
C GLN A 178 -10.30 16.06 -0.24
N GLU A 179 -10.13 15.38 0.89
CA GLU A 179 -11.25 14.92 1.71
C GLU A 179 -11.79 15.98 2.67
N THR A 180 -10.94 16.91 3.16
CA THR A 180 -11.34 17.91 4.16
C THR A 180 -11.50 19.33 3.58
N GLY A 181 -11.07 19.56 2.35
CA GLY A 181 -11.08 20.87 1.70
C GLY A 181 -9.93 21.79 2.15
N GLN A 182 -9.11 21.42 3.13
CA GLN A 182 -8.04 22.26 3.67
C GLN A 182 -6.74 21.48 3.92
N SER A 183 -5.62 22.19 4.08
CA SER A 183 -4.36 21.54 4.41
C SER A 183 -4.37 21.01 5.85
N PHE A 184 -3.58 19.96 6.12
CA PHE A 184 -3.45 19.38 7.46
C PHE A 184 -2.95 20.41 8.49
N SER A 185 -2.00 21.25 8.09
CA SER A 185 -1.49 22.33 8.97
C SER A 185 -2.59 23.35 9.34
N ASN A 186 -3.42 23.73 8.39
CA ASN A 186 -4.54 24.64 8.66
C ASN A 186 -5.57 23.98 9.58
N TYR A 187 -5.86 22.71 9.38
CA TYR A 187 -6.75 21.93 10.24
C TYR A 187 -6.27 21.89 11.69
N ILE A 188 -4.95 21.65 11.93
CA ILE A 188 -4.36 21.69 13.27
C ILE A 188 -4.56 23.05 13.93
N VAL A 189 -4.26 24.14 13.21
CA VAL A 189 -4.41 25.50 13.73
C VAL A 189 -5.87 25.79 14.09
N GLU A 190 -6.80 25.44 13.21
CA GLU A 190 -8.24 25.64 13.44
C GLU A 190 -8.75 24.88 14.66
N GLU A 191 -8.38 23.59 14.83
CA GLU A 191 -8.79 22.80 15.98
C GLU A 191 -8.17 23.33 17.31
N LYS A 192 -6.91 23.77 17.30
CA LYS A 192 -6.28 24.45 18.45
C LYS A 192 -6.99 25.75 18.82
N MET A 193 -7.40 26.54 17.85
CA MET A 193 -8.15 27.78 18.11
C MET A 193 -9.55 27.51 18.67
N LYS A 194 -10.24 26.49 18.16
CA LYS A 194 -11.54 26.06 18.69
C LYS A 194 -11.44 25.61 20.15
N GLU A 195 -10.41 24.85 20.48
CA GLU A 195 -10.18 24.37 21.86
C GLU A 195 -9.81 25.51 22.80
N ALA A 196 -8.93 26.42 22.38
CA ALA A 196 -8.61 27.61 23.18
C ALA A 196 -9.86 28.46 23.47
N GLY A 197 -10.73 28.62 22.46
CA GLY A 197 -12.01 29.34 22.64
C GLY A 197 -12.95 28.65 23.64
N ARG A 198 -13.02 27.32 23.64
CA ARG A 198 -13.81 26.56 24.63
C ARG A 198 -13.27 26.71 26.04
N GLN A 199 -11.95 26.68 26.23
CA GLN A 199 -11.31 26.83 27.53
C GLN A 199 -11.53 28.24 28.11
N VAL A 200 -11.48 29.28 27.30
CA VAL A 200 -11.80 30.66 27.73
C VAL A 200 -13.25 30.79 28.17
N LEU A 201 -14.19 30.17 27.46
CA LEU A 201 -15.63 30.20 27.80
C LEU A 201 -15.97 29.34 29.03
N ALA A 202 -15.22 28.25 29.28
CA ALA A 202 -15.42 27.36 30.42
C ALA A 202 -14.79 27.89 31.72
N GLY A 203 -13.87 28.86 31.63
CA GLY A 203 -13.16 29.45 32.77
C GLY A 203 -13.80 30.71 33.37
N ARG A 204 -15.07 30.98 33.04
CA ARG A 204 -15.87 32.09 33.61
C ARG A 204 -16.92 31.60 34.57
#